data_e2c09ef6dcba7f056d22c582f7443817
#
_entry.id   e2c09ef6dcba7f056d22c582f7443817
#
_cell.length_a   1.000
_cell.length_b   1.000
_cell.length_c   1.000
_cell.angle_alpha   90.00
_cell.angle_beta   90.00
_cell.angle_gamma   90.00
#
_symmetry.space_group_name_H-M   'P 1'
#
loop_
_entity.id
_entity.type
_entity.pdbx_description
1 polymer ?
#
loop_
_entity_poly.entity_id
_entity_poly.type
_entity_poly.pdbx_seq_one_letter_code
_entity_poly.pdbx_strand_id
1 'polypeptide(L)'
;MHYFVIGDESTVAGFGLVGVEGETVETAEEAREALKRAFAAPDTGIIVITERMAAGIRDEIDKFSFGRSFPLIIEIPDRTGPLAGRVSIRQMVRSAVGISV
;
A
#
# COMPACT_ATOMS: atom_id res chain seq x y z
N MET A 1 -4.47 8.43 15.10
CA MET A 1 -3.85 7.96 13.84
C MET A 1 -4.61 6.77 13.31
N HIS A 2 -5.04 6.84 12.08
CA HIS A 2 -5.81 5.76 11.45
C HIS A 2 -5.01 5.10 10.33
N TYR A 3 -5.28 3.80 10.13
CA TYR A 3 -4.80 3.05 8.99
C TYR A 3 -5.89 3.05 7.94
N PHE A 4 -5.50 3.06 6.68
CA PHE A 4 -6.45 2.97 5.57
C PHE A 4 -5.88 2.04 4.51
N VAL A 5 -6.68 1.09 4.04
CA VAL A 5 -6.22 0.10 3.06
C VAL A 5 -6.88 0.32 1.71
N ILE A 6 -6.08 0.24 0.65
CA ILE A 6 -6.54 0.35 -0.74
C ILE A 6 -6.12 -0.93 -1.46
N GLY A 7 -7.06 -1.66 -2.01
CA GLY A 7 -6.73 -2.89 -2.69
C GLY A 7 -7.93 -3.63 -3.21
N ASP A 8 -7.72 -4.92 -3.49
CA ASP A 8 -8.79 -5.79 -3.96
C ASP A 8 -9.74 -6.14 -2.82
N GLU A 9 -10.87 -6.72 -3.19
CA GLU A 9 -11.93 -7.05 -2.24
C GLU A 9 -11.44 -7.93 -1.09
N SER A 10 -10.65 -8.96 -1.40
CA SER A 10 -10.15 -9.88 -0.35
C SER A 10 -9.23 -9.19 0.63
N THR A 11 -8.35 -8.32 0.13
CA THR A 11 -7.42 -7.58 0.97
C THR A 11 -8.16 -6.62 1.89
N VAL A 12 -9.08 -5.85 1.34
CA VAL A 12 -9.86 -4.87 2.11
C VAL A 12 -10.72 -5.58 3.15
N ALA A 13 -11.35 -6.70 2.77
CA ALA A 13 -12.17 -7.47 3.70
C ALA A 13 -11.33 -8.01 4.85
N GLY A 14 -10.13 -8.53 4.55
CA GLY A 14 -9.24 -9.05 5.58
C GLY A 14 -8.84 -7.99 6.61
N PHE A 15 -8.47 -6.81 6.16
CA PHE A 15 -8.15 -5.70 7.06
C PHE A 15 -9.38 -5.22 7.83
N GLY A 16 -10.55 -5.29 7.21
CA GLY A 16 -11.81 -4.93 7.87
C GLY A 16 -12.11 -5.79 9.08
N LEU A 17 -11.65 -7.06 9.08
CA LEU A 17 -11.86 -7.96 10.20
C LEU A 17 -11.16 -7.49 11.47
N VAL A 18 -10.10 -6.70 11.34
CA VAL A 18 -9.39 -6.15 12.49
C VAL A 18 -9.66 -4.65 12.66
N GLY A 19 -10.70 -4.14 12.02
CA GLY A 19 -11.15 -2.78 12.22
C GLY A 19 -10.48 -1.71 11.37
N VAL A 20 -9.76 -2.09 10.34
CA VAL A 20 -9.11 -1.13 9.44
C VAL A 20 -10.06 -0.78 8.29
N GLU A 21 -10.34 0.51 8.13
CA GLU A 21 -11.16 0.99 7.03
C GLU A 21 -10.40 0.92 5.71
N GLY A 22 -11.13 0.81 4.61
CA GLY A 22 -10.49 0.76 3.31
C GLY A 22 -11.45 0.93 2.16
N GLU A 23 -10.89 0.97 0.96
CA GLU A 23 -11.64 1.03 -0.28
C GLU A 23 -11.19 -0.08 -1.21
N THR A 24 -12.17 -0.81 -1.74
CA THR A 24 -11.92 -1.80 -2.77
C THR A 24 -11.82 -1.09 -4.12
N VAL A 25 -10.73 -1.33 -4.83
CA VAL A 25 -10.49 -0.73 -6.14
C VAL A 25 -10.14 -1.82 -7.16
N GLU A 26 -10.50 -1.60 -8.41
CA GLU A 26 -10.24 -2.55 -9.48
C GLU A 26 -9.37 -1.97 -10.57
N THR A 27 -9.30 -0.65 -10.69
CA THR A 27 -8.56 0.03 -11.74
C THR A 27 -7.57 1.02 -11.13
N ALA A 28 -6.56 1.39 -11.94
CA ALA A 28 -5.60 2.40 -11.53
C ALA A 28 -6.28 3.75 -11.25
N GLU A 29 -7.30 4.09 -12.01
CA GLU A 29 -8.04 5.33 -11.82
C GLU A 29 -8.74 5.36 -10.47
N GLU A 30 -9.39 4.24 -10.12
CA GLU A 30 -10.04 4.13 -8.81
C GLU A 30 -9.01 4.21 -7.69
N ALA A 31 -7.85 3.59 -7.88
CA ALA A 31 -6.77 3.63 -6.89
C ALA A 31 -6.25 5.05 -6.69
N ARG A 32 -6.12 5.83 -7.77
CA ARG A 32 -5.70 7.24 -7.67
C ARG A 32 -6.67 8.06 -6.84
N GLU A 33 -7.96 7.88 -7.10
CA GLU A 33 -8.99 8.62 -6.38
C GLU A 33 -9.03 8.22 -4.90
N ALA A 34 -8.88 6.92 -4.61
CA ALA A 34 -8.84 6.44 -3.24
C ALA A 34 -7.63 7.00 -2.50
N LEU A 35 -6.47 7.06 -3.17
CA LEU A 35 -5.26 7.61 -2.58
C LEU A 35 -5.43 9.10 -2.24
N LYS A 36 -6.04 9.86 -3.15
CA LYS A 36 -6.31 11.28 -2.90
C LYS A 36 -7.21 11.48 -1.69
N ARG A 37 -8.26 10.66 -1.58
CA ARG A 37 -9.17 10.75 -0.42
C ARG A 37 -8.46 10.40 0.87
N ALA A 38 -7.61 9.39 0.85
CA ALA A 38 -6.85 8.99 2.03
C ALA A 38 -5.88 10.09 2.50
N PHE A 39 -5.22 10.75 1.56
CA PHE A 39 -4.32 11.87 1.90
C PHE A 39 -5.08 13.10 2.41
N ALA A 40 -6.31 13.28 1.97
CA ALA A 40 -7.14 14.40 2.41
C ALA A 40 -7.72 14.20 3.81
N ALA A 41 -7.81 12.95 4.28
CA ALA A 41 -8.35 12.65 5.60
C ALA A 41 -7.34 13.05 6.69
N PRO A 42 -7.73 13.89 7.64
CA PRO A 42 -6.76 14.46 8.60
C PRO A 42 -6.14 13.46 9.55
N ASP A 43 -6.81 12.36 9.84
CA ASP A 43 -6.34 11.39 10.81
C ASP A 43 -5.62 10.19 10.21
N THR A 44 -5.46 10.13 8.90
CA THR A 44 -4.79 9.01 8.26
C THR A 44 -3.29 9.11 8.50
N GLY A 45 -2.73 8.09 9.13
CA GLY A 45 -1.31 8.03 9.42
C GLY A 45 -0.57 7.02 8.57
N ILE A 46 -1.24 5.94 8.19
CA ILE A 46 -0.65 4.87 7.37
C ILE A 46 -1.65 4.46 6.30
N ILE A 47 -1.18 4.42 5.07
CA ILE A 47 -1.96 3.95 3.92
C ILE A 47 -1.32 2.65 3.45
N VAL A 48 -2.09 1.56 3.49
CA VAL A 48 -1.66 0.25 3.01
C VAL A 48 -2.25 0.06 1.62
N ILE A 49 -1.43 -0.20 0.63
CA ILE A 49 -1.88 -0.40 -0.74
C ILE A 49 -1.26 -1.67 -1.31
N THR A 50 -2.02 -2.43 -2.10
CA THR A 50 -1.46 -3.61 -2.72
C THR A 50 -0.44 -3.22 -3.78
N GLU A 51 0.60 -4.04 -3.92
CA GLU A 51 1.64 -3.80 -4.92
C GLU A 51 1.07 -3.68 -6.33
N ARG A 52 0.05 -4.48 -6.63
CA ARG A 52 -0.59 -4.47 -7.93
C ARG A 52 -1.23 -3.12 -8.26
N MET A 53 -1.93 -2.54 -7.29
CA MET A 53 -2.54 -1.23 -7.48
C MET A 53 -1.48 -0.14 -7.49
N ALA A 54 -0.48 -0.25 -6.62
CA ALA A 54 0.62 0.72 -6.55
C ALA A 54 1.40 0.79 -7.86
N ALA A 55 1.61 -0.34 -8.51
CA ALA A 55 2.34 -0.39 -9.78
C ALA A 55 1.66 0.46 -10.86
N GLY A 56 0.33 0.53 -10.85
CA GLY A 56 -0.42 1.32 -11.82
C GLY A 56 -0.45 2.82 -11.54
N ILE A 57 -0.05 3.22 -10.34
CA ILE A 57 -0.09 4.63 -9.93
C ILE A 57 1.21 5.07 -9.27
N ARG A 58 2.32 4.51 -9.72
CA ARG A 58 3.64 4.80 -9.12
C ARG A 58 3.96 6.29 -9.08
N ASP A 59 3.64 7.00 -10.14
CA ASP A 59 3.86 8.43 -10.24
C ASP A 59 3.08 9.21 -9.17
N GLU A 60 1.84 8.82 -8.91
CA GLU A 60 1.02 9.47 -7.89
C GLU A 60 1.56 9.19 -6.49
N ILE A 61 1.99 7.95 -6.24
CA ILE A 61 2.56 7.56 -4.95
C ILE A 61 3.81 8.38 -4.67
N ASP A 62 4.71 8.48 -5.65
CA ASP A 62 5.94 9.24 -5.51
C ASP A 62 5.66 10.72 -5.27
N LYS A 63 4.70 11.27 -5.99
CA LYS A 63 4.30 12.67 -5.86
C LYS A 63 3.76 12.96 -4.45
N PHE A 64 2.88 12.11 -3.94
CA PHE A 64 2.31 12.31 -2.60
C PHE A 64 3.31 12.05 -1.49
N SER A 65 4.25 11.15 -1.70
CA SER A 65 5.25 10.80 -0.68
C SER A 65 6.37 11.82 -0.59
N PHE A 66 6.62 12.57 -1.66
CA PHE A 66 7.74 13.50 -1.70
C PHE A 66 7.63 14.59 -0.63
N GLY A 67 8.66 14.69 0.19
CA GLY A 67 8.74 15.73 1.22
C GLY A 67 7.79 15.54 2.39
N ARG A 68 7.13 14.38 2.49
CA ARG A 68 6.17 14.12 3.56
C ARG A 68 6.60 12.95 4.43
N SER A 69 6.43 13.13 5.74
CA SER A 69 6.62 12.03 6.70
C SER A 69 5.35 11.22 6.87
N PHE A 70 4.18 11.89 6.79
CA PHE A 70 2.88 11.25 6.99
C PHE A 70 1.88 11.76 5.95
N PRO A 71 0.91 10.95 5.57
CA PRO A 71 0.79 9.52 5.92
C PRO A 71 1.90 8.70 5.26
N LEU A 72 2.27 7.61 5.94
CA LEU A 72 3.25 6.67 5.41
C LEU A 72 2.54 5.69 4.48
N ILE A 73 3.13 5.42 3.32
CA ILE A 73 2.54 4.46 2.37
C ILE A 73 3.32 3.16 2.44
N ILE A 74 2.60 2.06 2.68
CA ILE A 74 3.15 0.72 2.77
C ILE A 74 2.54 -0.12 1.65
N GLU A 75 3.37 -0.76 0.84
CA GLU A 75 2.92 -1.64 -0.24
C GLU A 75 3.01 -3.10 0.21
N ILE A 76 1.93 -3.83 -0.01
CA ILE A 76 1.87 -5.24 0.37
C ILE A 76 1.46 -6.09 -0.84
N PRO A 77 1.87 -7.38 -0.87
CA PRO A 77 1.36 -8.28 -1.91
C PRO A 77 -0.13 -8.56 -1.67
N ASP A 78 -0.87 -8.81 -2.74
CA ASP A 78 -2.25 -9.24 -2.61
C ASP A 78 -2.30 -10.78 -2.50
N ARG A 79 -3.51 -11.36 -2.56
CA ARG A 79 -3.70 -12.80 -2.43
C ARG A 79 -3.00 -13.62 -3.52
N THR A 80 -2.61 -12.99 -4.62
CA THR A 80 -1.90 -13.67 -5.70
C THR A 80 -0.39 -13.68 -5.50
N GLY A 81 0.09 -13.06 -4.42
CA GLY A 81 1.50 -13.01 -4.07
C GLY A 81 2.21 -11.76 -4.58
N PRO A 82 3.50 -11.64 -4.30
CA PRO A 82 4.29 -10.48 -4.73
C PRO A 82 4.34 -10.36 -6.25
N LEU A 83 4.42 -9.13 -6.74
CA LEU A 83 4.58 -8.90 -8.18
C LEU A 83 5.96 -9.38 -8.64
N ALA A 84 6.02 -9.89 -9.88
CA ALA A 84 7.27 -10.33 -10.46
C ALA A 84 8.27 -9.18 -10.53
N GLY A 85 9.53 -9.47 -10.23
CA GLY A 85 10.60 -8.50 -10.27
C GLY A 85 10.74 -7.63 -9.03
N ARG A 86 9.87 -7.76 -8.07
CA ARG A 86 9.99 -7.03 -6.80
C ARG A 86 10.74 -7.86 -5.77
N VAL A 87 11.57 -7.16 -5.00
CA VAL A 87 12.32 -7.78 -3.92
C VAL A 87 11.37 -7.96 -2.73
N SER A 88 11.29 -9.17 -2.19
CA SER A 88 10.45 -9.44 -1.03
C SER A 88 11.03 -8.80 0.23
N ILE A 89 10.17 -8.60 1.23
CA ILE A 89 10.62 -8.06 2.52
C ILE A 89 11.70 -8.96 3.12
N ARG A 90 11.54 -10.28 2.98
CA ARG A 90 12.52 -11.24 3.45
C ARG A 90 13.89 -11.05 2.79
N GLN A 91 13.90 -10.84 1.48
CA GLN A 91 15.14 -10.58 0.74
C GLN A 91 15.78 -9.27 1.16
N MET A 92 14.97 -8.24 1.38
CA MET A 92 15.47 -6.95 1.84
C MET A 92 16.10 -7.06 3.21
N VAL A 93 15.50 -7.80 4.13
CA VAL A 93 16.02 -8.01 5.47
C VAL A 93 17.35 -8.77 5.40
N ARG A 94 17.44 -9.82 4.59
CA ARG A 94 18.67 -10.56 4.40
C ARG A 94 19.81 -9.68 3.91
N SER A 95 19.52 -8.84 2.92
CA SER A 95 20.50 -7.91 2.38
C SER A 95 20.97 -6.91 3.43
N ALA A 96 20.04 -6.38 4.22
CA ALA A 96 20.36 -5.38 5.24
C ALA A 96 21.25 -5.92 6.36
N VAL A 97 21.05 -7.18 6.76
CA VAL A 97 21.85 -7.79 7.83
C VAL A 97 23.06 -8.56 7.32
N GLY A 98 23.25 -8.64 6.01
CA GLY A 98 24.39 -9.31 5.41
C GLY A 98 24.39 -10.83 5.58
N ILE A 99 23.24 -11.42 5.83
CA ILE A 99 23.11 -12.86 5.98
C ILE A 99 22.79 -13.48 4.64
N SER A 100 23.62 -14.39 4.22
CA SER A 100 23.47 -15.14 2.99
C SER A 100 22.88 -16.51 3.35
N VAL A 101 21.59 -16.65 3.22
CA VAL A 101 20.94 -17.91 3.60
C VAL A 101 20.18 -18.47 2.43
#